data_93d27471d70190169de4e05e96b30a92
#
_entry.id   93d27471d70190169de4e05e96b30a92
#
_cell.length_a   1.000
_cell.length_b   1.000
_cell.length_c   1.000
_cell.angle_alpha   90.00
_cell.angle_beta   90.00
_cell.angle_gamma   90.00
#
_symmetry.space_group_name_H-M   'P 1'
#
loop_
_entity.id
_entity.type
_entity.pdbx_description
1 polymer ?
#
loop_
_entity_poly.entity_id
_entity_poly.type
_entity_poly.pdbx_seq_one_letter_code
_entity_poly.pdbx_strand_id
1 'polypeptide(L)'
;MRSESFSQRVLEAVRRIPRGKTLTYQEVARLSGRPRAYRAVGNILNKNRDFKNIPCHRVIRSDGKVGGYALGSKKKEELLIKEKGIKI
;
A
#
# COMPACT_ATOMS: atom_id res chain seq x y z
N MET A 1 0.62 -8.66 -27.17
CA MET A 1 0.99 -8.38 -25.77
C MET A 1 -0.25 -7.98 -24.97
N ARG A 2 -0.43 -8.57 -23.85
CA ARG A 2 -1.61 -8.29 -23.02
C ARG A 2 -1.27 -7.31 -21.92
N SER A 3 -2.08 -6.27 -21.79
CA SER A 3 -1.88 -5.30 -20.72
C SER A 3 -2.45 -5.84 -19.41
N GLU A 4 -1.80 -5.52 -18.33
CA GLU A 4 -2.25 -5.86 -16.99
C GLU A 4 -3.42 -4.98 -16.60
N SER A 5 -4.32 -5.51 -15.77
CA SER A 5 -5.40 -4.71 -15.20
C SER A 5 -4.82 -3.69 -14.22
N PHE A 6 -5.60 -2.65 -13.92
CA PHE A 6 -5.19 -1.66 -12.93
C PHE A 6 -4.92 -2.32 -11.57
N SER A 7 -5.79 -3.25 -11.17
CA SER A 7 -5.59 -3.99 -9.89
C SER A 7 -4.27 -4.72 -9.85
N GLN A 8 -3.90 -5.39 -10.93
CA GLN A 8 -2.63 -6.11 -11.02
C GLN A 8 -1.45 -5.16 -10.91
N ARG A 9 -1.53 -4.00 -11.58
CA ARG A 9 -0.46 -3.01 -11.52
C ARG A 9 -0.32 -2.42 -10.12
N VAL A 10 -1.44 -2.19 -9.42
CA VAL A 10 -1.42 -1.71 -8.05
C VAL A 10 -0.74 -2.72 -7.14
N LEU A 11 -1.13 -3.98 -7.22
CA LEU A 11 -0.55 -5.02 -6.37
C LEU A 11 0.94 -5.21 -6.66
N GLU A 12 1.35 -5.12 -7.92
CA GLU A 12 2.75 -5.23 -8.29
C GLU A 12 3.57 -4.06 -7.76
N ALA A 13 3.04 -2.84 -7.85
CA ALA A 13 3.71 -1.65 -7.33
C ALA A 13 3.91 -1.77 -5.81
N VAL A 14 2.87 -2.23 -5.10
CA VAL A 14 2.94 -2.40 -3.64
C VAL A 14 3.91 -3.50 -3.26
N ARG A 15 3.93 -4.59 -4.02
CA ARG A 15 4.83 -5.71 -3.78
C ARG A 15 6.30 -5.27 -3.79
N ARG A 16 6.62 -4.25 -4.57
CA ARG A 16 7.99 -3.75 -4.74
C ARG A 16 8.43 -2.76 -3.66
N ILE A 17 7.53 -2.35 -2.78
CA ILE A 17 7.91 -1.41 -1.71
C ILE A 17 8.82 -2.15 -0.72
N PRO A 18 10.07 -1.71 -0.55
CA PRO A 18 10.99 -2.40 0.35
C PRO A 18 10.63 -2.13 1.80
N ARG A 19 11.08 -3.03 2.67
CA ARG A 19 10.91 -2.88 4.11
C ARG A 19 11.53 -1.57 4.58
N GLY A 20 10.82 -0.84 5.42
CA GLY A 20 11.28 0.44 5.94
C GLY A 20 10.91 1.63 5.06
N LYS A 21 10.28 1.37 3.90
CA LYS A 21 9.84 2.41 2.98
C LYS A 21 8.32 2.42 2.89
N THR A 22 7.76 3.55 2.49
CA THR A 22 6.32 3.70 2.29
C THR A 22 6.06 4.45 1.01
N LEU A 23 4.87 4.22 0.44
CA LEU A 23 4.33 5.02 -0.65
C LEU A 23 2.95 5.51 -0.22
N THR A 24 2.53 6.65 -0.76
CA THR A 24 1.17 7.12 -0.55
C THR A 24 0.24 6.42 -1.53
N TYR A 25 -1.07 6.41 -1.22
CA TYR A 25 -2.07 5.87 -2.14
C TYR A 25 -2.00 6.58 -3.49
N GLN A 26 -1.73 7.88 -3.47
CA GLN A 26 -1.62 8.68 -4.69
C GLN A 26 -0.39 8.27 -5.51
N GLU A 27 0.74 8.01 -4.85
CA GLU A 27 1.94 7.55 -5.53
C GLU A 27 1.74 6.18 -6.17
N VAL A 28 1.07 5.27 -5.47
CA VAL A 28 0.75 3.95 -6.01
C VAL A 28 -0.17 4.09 -7.23
N ALA A 29 -1.17 4.97 -7.16
CA ALA A 29 -2.07 5.23 -8.27
C ALA A 29 -1.30 5.74 -9.49
N ARG A 30 -0.39 6.68 -9.27
CA ARG A 30 0.44 7.25 -10.33
C ARG A 30 1.33 6.19 -10.98
N LEU A 31 1.99 5.38 -10.17
CA LEU A 31 2.85 4.31 -10.66
C LEU A 31 2.07 3.24 -11.42
N SER A 32 0.79 3.12 -11.12
CA SER A 32 -0.09 2.15 -11.77
C SER A 32 -0.80 2.71 -13.01
N GLY A 33 -0.49 3.94 -13.37
CA GLY A 33 -0.99 4.55 -14.61
C GLY A 33 -2.26 5.37 -14.48
N ARG A 34 -2.80 5.52 -13.27
CA ARG A 34 -4.03 6.31 -13.03
C ARG A 34 -3.85 7.20 -11.80
N PRO A 35 -3.20 8.37 -11.95
CA PRO A 35 -2.84 9.23 -10.81
C PRO A 35 -3.98 9.66 -9.91
N ARG A 36 -5.21 9.72 -10.44
CA ARG A 36 -6.37 10.14 -9.66
C ARG A 36 -7.14 9.00 -9.02
N ALA A 37 -6.73 7.76 -9.27
CA ALA A 37 -7.45 6.58 -8.81
C ALA A 37 -7.01 6.10 -7.43
N TYR A 38 -6.62 7.02 -6.54
CA TYR A 38 -6.12 6.64 -5.21
C TYR A 38 -7.19 5.96 -4.35
N ARG A 39 -8.47 6.28 -4.54
CA ARG A 39 -9.55 5.59 -3.83
C ARG A 39 -9.68 4.14 -4.28
N ALA A 40 -9.52 3.91 -5.58
CA ALA A 40 -9.53 2.55 -6.12
C ALA A 40 -8.36 1.75 -5.58
N VAL A 41 -7.19 2.38 -5.41
CA VAL A 41 -6.03 1.75 -4.79
C VAL A 41 -6.39 1.27 -3.38
N GLY A 42 -7.02 2.13 -2.58
CA GLY A 42 -7.46 1.76 -1.24
C GLY A 42 -8.40 0.56 -1.25
N ASN A 43 -9.37 0.55 -2.16
CA ASN A 43 -10.33 -0.54 -2.28
C ASN A 43 -9.65 -1.85 -2.67
N ILE A 44 -8.70 -1.79 -3.60
CA ILE A 44 -7.94 -2.96 -4.04
C ILE A 44 -7.13 -3.53 -2.88
N LEU A 45 -6.45 -2.67 -2.14
CA LEU A 45 -5.61 -3.11 -1.03
C LEU A 45 -6.43 -3.66 0.14
N ASN A 46 -7.63 -3.11 0.37
CA ASN A 46 -8.51 -3.64 1.42
C ASN A 46 -8.98 -5.06 1.12
N LYS A 47 -9.00 -5.46 -0.14
CA LYS A 47 -9.39 -6.82 -0.53
C LYS A 47 -8.21 -7.78 -0.51
N ASN A 48 -7.00 -7.28 -0.39
CA ASN A 48 -5.81 -8.12 -0.35
C ASN A 48 -5.77 -8.94 0.94
N ARG A 49 -5.46 -10.22 0.80
CA ARG A 49 -5.27 -11.14 1.92
C ARG A 49 -3.89 -11.77 1.92
N ASP A 50 -3.08 -11.44 0.92
CA ASP A 50 -1.71 -11.96 0.80
C ASP A 50 -0.74 -10.99 1.48
N PHE A 51 -0.84 -10.90 2.79
CA PHE A 51 -0.04 -9.96 3.58
C PHE A 51 1.45 -10.28 3.58
N LYS A 52 1.80 -11.50 3.24
CA LYS A 52 3.19 -11.94 3.20
C LYS A 52 3.93 -11.41 1.99
N ASN A 53 3.30 -11.50 0.82
CA ASN A 53 3.94 -11.11 -0.44
C ASN A 53 3.59 -9.69 -0.88
N ILE A 54 2.45 -9.18 -0.43
CA ILE A 54 1.99 -7.85 -0.81
C ILE A 54 1.87 -7.00 0.46
N PRO A 55 2.90 -6.18 0.74
CA PRO A 55 2.96 -5.41 1.98
C PRO A 55 2.07 -4.16 1.92
N CYS A 56 0.76 -4.34 1.86
CA CYS A 56 -0.17 -3.23 1.74
C CYS A 56 -0.13 -2.28 2.93
N HIS A 57 0.42 -2.70 4.07
CA HIS A 57 0.65 -1.82 5.21
C HIS A 57 1.66 -0.70 4.91
N ARG A 58 2.46 -0.86 3.85
CA ARG A 58 3.46 0.15 3.44
C ARG A 58 2.86 1.26 2.57
N VAL A 59 1.54 1.26 2.36
CA VAL A 59 0.86 2.33 1.63
C VAL A 59 0.11 3.18 2.64
N ILE A 60 0.41 4.47 2.67
CA ILE A 60 -0.13 5.40 3.66
C ILE A 60 -0.82 6.57 2.96
N ARG A 61 -1.51 7.40 3.74
CA ARG A 61 -2.18 8.59 3.22
C ARG A 61 -1.16 9.69 2.95
N SER A 62 -1.48 10.55 1.97
CA SER A 62 -0.59 11.66 1.60
C SER A 62 -0.46 12.71 2.69
N ASP A 63 -1.40 12.75 3.65
CA ASP A 63 -1.34 13.67 4.79
C ASP A 63 -0.46 13.13 5.94
N GLY A 64 0.21 12.01 5.72
CA GLY A 64 1.08 11.38 6.71
C GLY A 64 0.36 10.44 7.67
N LYS A 65 -0.95 10.34 7.59
CA LYS A 65 -1.71 9.40 8.41
C LYS A 65 -1.61 7.99 7.84
N VAL A 66 -1.75 7.01 8.72
CA VAL A 66 -1.57 5.60 8.35
C VAL A 66 -2.61 5.13 7.34
N GLY A 67 -3.86 5.58 7.48
CA GLY A 67 -4.95 5.13 6.62
C GLY A 67 -5.51 3.79 7.05
N GLY A 68 -6.43 3.27 6.24
CA GLY A 68 -7.09 2.01 6.52
C GLY A 68 -6.22 0.79 6.23
N TYR A 69 -6.55 -0.32 6.86
CA TYR A 69 -5.85 -1.58 6.65
C TYR A 69 -6.82 -2.72 6.98
N ALA A 70 -6.70 -3.83 6.23
CA ALA A 70 -7.60 -4.98 6.42
C ALA A 70 -7.52 -5.57 7.82
N LEU A 71 -6.37 -5.52 8.47
CA LEU A 71 -6.15 -6.00 9.83
C LEU A 71 -6.29 -4.91 10.89
N GLY A 72 -6.73 -3.72 10.50
CA GLY A 72 -6.91 -2.58 11.39
C GLY A 72 -5.76 -1.60 11.35
N SER A 73 -6.07 -0.30 11.53
CA SER A 73 -5.08 0.78 11.46
C SER A 73 -3.99 0.64 12.49
N LYS A 74 -4.33 0.18 13.69
CA LYS A 74 -3.36 -0.02 14.76
C LYS A 74 -2.32 -1.08 14.37
N LYS A 75 -2.77 -2.18 13.77
CA LYS A 75 -1.86 -3.23 13.31
C LYS A 75 -0.93 -2.72 12.22
N LYS A 76 -1.45 -1.91 11.32
CA LYS A 76 -0.68 -1.28 10.25
C LYS A 76 0.42 -0.39 10.83
N GLU A 77 0.08 0.43 11.81
CA GLU A 77 1.02 1.31 12.48
C GLU A 77 2.13 0.52 13.16
N GLU A 78 1.77 -0.54 13.89
CA GLU A 78 2.75 -1.41 14.55
C GLU A 78 3.74 -2.02 13.56
N LEU A 79 3.24 -2.50 12.41
CA LEU A 79 4.08 -3.09 11.39
C LEU A 79 5.05 -2.07 10.80
N LEU A 80 4.59 -0.85 10.55
CA LEU A 80 5.45 0.20 10.01
C LEU A 80 6.55 0.59 10.99
N ILE A 81 6.22 0.72 12.26
CA ILE A 81 7.19 1.04 13.31
C ILE A 81 8.23 -0.06 13.39
N LYS A 82 7.80 -1.29 13.40
CA LYS A 82 8.68 -2.45 13.47
C LYS A 82 9.65 -2.48 12.30
N GLU A 83 9.16 -2.19 11.10
CA GLU A 83 9.99 -2.25 9.89
C GLU A 83 11.00 -1.13 9.84
N LYS A 84 10.68 0.04 10.36
CA LYS A 84 11.62 1.17 10.42
C LYS A 84 12.60 1.04 11.56
N GLY A 85 12.40 0.10 12.48
CA GLY A 85 13.23 -0.04 13.65
C GLY A 85 13.03 1.10 14.65
N ILE A 86 11.95 1.84 14.53
CA ILE A 86 11.63 2.93 15.45
C ILE A 86 11.07 2.33 16.73
N LYS A 87 11.63 2.76 17.86
CA LYS A 87 11.12 2.38 19.17
C LYS A 87 10.25 3.50 19.70
N ILE A 88 9.12 3.15 20.16
CA ILE A 88 8.23 4.09 20.83
C ILE A 88 8.44 3.99 22.33
#